data_badfa8af7895990461f6c1634fd1fe58
#
_entry.id   badfa8af7895990461f6c1634fd1fe58
#
_cell.length_a   1.000
_cell.length_b   1.000
_cell.length_c   1.000
_cell.angle_alpha   90.00
_cell.angle_beta   90.00
_cell.angle_gamma   90.00
#
_symmetry.space_group_name_H-M   'P 1'
#
loop_
_entity.id
_entity.type
_entity.pdbx_description
1 polymer ?
#
loop_
_entity_poly.entity_id
_entity_poly.type
_entity_poly.pdbx_seq_one_letter_code
_entity_poly.pdbx_strand_id
1 'polypeptide(L)'
;MKTLVLAGVSTLALSAAAMAADKTLTISVYSFSQDEFKELVYDPFEEICGCEIVVETGNSIERMAKIEANKDAPVIDMAVLSTHDALGAARSGLLQPIDVSALSNYDKLYDIAKDPLGDNMGVGYTFYATSIAYRSDKVTVDSWADLLSPELAGNVALPDVTTNQGPPALYMIGKAMGDTDSSLTTPIEAVGEKADDIVTFYVRSSQLAQLMQQEEIWAAPVGRFAWGRFKDNGLPMAWAEPKEGQTGGMNVMVMTANNGNEELALQFMDFWLSTEIQTALANALIDSPANAEVEVSDEVAANLTYGAETVEQLDLLDPATILDKRESWLEQWNTKVMK
;
A
#
# COMPACT_ATOMS: atom_id res chain seq x y z
N MET A 1 -82.27 34.59 16.17
CA MET A 1 -81.20 33.63 16.51
C MET A 1 -80.31 33.51 15.30
N LYS A 2 -79.10 34.16 15.37
CA LYS A 2 -78.11 34.15 14.29
C LYS A 2 -77.01 33.21 14.75
N THR A 3 -76.83 32.09 14.05
CA THR A 3 -75.74 31.13 14.34
C THR A 3 -74.52 31.52 13.55
N LEU A 4 -73.46 31.86 14.27
CA LEU A 4 -72.13 32.07 13.68
C LEU A 4 -71.45 30.71 13.47
N VAL A 5 -71.04 30.46 12.23
CA VAL A 5 -70.17 29.34 11.88
C VAL A 5 -68.71 29.87 11.82
N LEU A 6 -67.87 29.46 12.77
CA LEU A 6 -66.42 29.67 12.69
C LEU A 6 -65.81 28.61 11.78
N ALA A 7 -65.23 29.06 10.68
CA ALA A 7 -64.39 28.24 9.82
C ALA A 7 -62.96 28.25 10.34
N GLY A 8 -62.47 27.11 10.87
CA GLY A 8 -61.07 26.93 11.26
C GLY A 8 -60.23 26.65 10.04
N VAL A 9 -59.29 27.50 9.74
CA VAL A 9 -58.25 27.29 8.74
C VAL A 9 -57.09 26.52 9.40
N SER A 10 -57.01 25.23 9.13
CA SER A 10 -55.85 24.43 9.51
C SER A 10 -54.72 24.59 8.47
N THR A 11 -53.71 25.35 8.81
CA THR A 11 -52.45 25.42 8.05
C THR A 11 -51.65 24.13 8.29
N LEU A 12 -51.66 23.23 7.33
CA LEU A 12 -50.69 22.14 7.27
C LEU A 12 -49.32 22.72 6.93
N ALA A 13 -48.45 22.79 7.93
CA ALA A 13 -47.02 22.97 7.68
C ALA A 13 -46.45 21.67 7.09
N LEU A 14 -46.26 21.63 5.78
CA LEU A 14 -45.42 20.62 5.15
C LEU A 14 -43.97 20.89 5.59
N SER A 15 -43.47 20.10 6.53
CA SER A 15 -42.07 19.98 6.79
C SER A 15 -41.45 19.26 5.58
N ALA A 16 -40.87 20.00 4.66
CA ALA A 16 -39.94 19.45 3.68
C ALA A 16 -38.71 18.99 4.46
N ALA A 17 -38.70 17.73 4.91
CA ALA A 17 -37.47 17.04 5.18
C ALA A 17 -36.78 16.94 3.81
N ALA A 18 -35.82 17.83 3.56
CA ALA A 18 -34.84 17.63 2.53
C ALA A 18 -34.18 16.28 2.89
N MET A 19 -34.49 15.22 2.15
CA MET A 19 -33.64 14.04 2.13
C MET A 19 -32.32 14.53 1.56
N ALA A 20 -31.34 14.74 2.46
CA ALA A 20 -29.95 14.80 2.03
C ALA A 20 -29.74 13.48 1.29
N ALA A 21 -29.46 13.52 0.00
CA ALA A 21 -28.96 12.36 -0.70
C ALA A 21 -27.76 11.88 0.09
N ASP A 22 -27.79 10.63 0.55
CA ASP A 22 -26.67 10.04 1.29
C ASP A 22 -25.45 10.20 0.38
N LYS A 23 -24.54 11.08 0.75
CA LYS A 23 -23.28 11.24 0.03
C LYS A 23 -22.48 9.98 0.28
N THR A 24 -22.10 9.29 -0.77
CA THR A 24 -21.31 8.05 -0.68
C THR A 24 -19.99 8.26 -1.39
N LEU A 25 -18.89 7.89 -0.74
CA LEU A 25 -17.56 7.82 -1.34
C LEU A 25 -17.13 6.36 -1.42
N THR A 26 -16.93 5.84 -2.63
CA THR A 26 -16.43 4.47 -2.82
C THR A 26 -14.93 4.49 -3.01
N ILE A 27 -14.22 3.82 -2.09
CA ILE A 27 -12.76 3.74 -2.11
C ILE A 27 -12.28 2.30 -2.35
N SER A 28 -11.19 2.14 -3.10
CA SER A 28 -10.53 0.86 -3.33
C SER A 28 -9.19 0.80 -2.62
N VAL A 29 -9.04 -0.11 -1.66
CA VAL A 29 -7.90 -0.19 -0.75
C VAL A 29 -7.35 -1.61 -0.63
N TYR A 30 -6.19 -1.77 0.00
CA TYR A 30 -5.64 -3.08 0.35
C TYR A 30 -6.45 -3.71 1.49
N SER A 31 -6.47 -5.06 1.58
CA SER A 31 -7.30 -5.80 2.54
C SER A 31 -6.67 -5.98 3.93
N PHE A 32 -5.52 -5.37 4.20
CA PHE A 32 -4.90 -5.45 5.53
C PHE A 32 -5.39 -4.31 6.45
N SER A 33 -5.34 -4.52 7.75
CA SER A 33 -5.62 -3.51 8.81
C SER A 33 -6.94 -2.73 8.61
N GLN A 34 -7.97 -3.36 8.06
CA GLN A 34 -9.22 -2.66 7.74
C GLN A 34 -9.99 -2.20 8.96
N ASP A 35 -9.92 -2.93 10.07
CA ASP A 35 -10.57 -2.54 11.33
C ASP A 35 -9.92 -1.27 11.89
N GLU A 36 -8.60 -1.19 11.84
CA GLU A 36 -7.83 -0.02 12.30
C GLU A 36 -8.02 1.18 11.35
N PHE A 37 -8.03 0.96 10.03
CA PHE A 37 -8.36 2.05 9.08
C PHE A 37 -9.78 2.55 9.28
N LYS A 38 -10.73 1.66 9.59
CA LYS A 38 -12.09 2.06 9.88
C LYS A 38 -12.14 2.97 11.11
N GLU A 39 -11.50 2.57 12.20
CA GLU A 39 -11.47 3.33 13.46
C GLU A 39 -10.73 4.67 13.33
N LEU A 40 -9.58 4.68 12.63
CA LEU A 40 -8.67 5.84 12.62
C LEU A 40 -8.92 6.80 11.45
N VAL A 41 -9.53 6.33 10.36
CA VAL A 41 -9.66 7.12 9.13
C VAL A 41 -11.11 7.22 8.67
N TYR A 42 -11.81 6.08 8.48
CA TYR A 42 -13.11 6.11 7.82
C TYR A 42 -14.21 6.67 8.72
N ASP A 43 -14.39 6.12 9.92
CA ASP A 43 -15.42 6.60 10.85
C ASP A 43 -15.23 8.10 11.22
N PRO A 44 -14.01 8.59 11.54
CA PRO A 44 -13.80 10.01 11.78
C PRO A 44 -14.10 10.91 10.57
N PHE A 45 -13.81 10.46 9.35
CA PHE A 45 -14.16 11.21 8.17
C PHE A 45 -15.67 11.23 7.90
N GLU A 46 -16.36 10.10 8.06
CA GLU A 46 -17.83 10.01 7.94
C GLU A 46 -18.53 10.98 8.87
N GLU A 47 -18.04 11.16 10.10
CA GLU A 47 -18.56 12.16 11.04
C GLU A 47 -18.38 13.61 10.55
N ILE A 48 -17.25 13.89 9.87
CA ILE A 48 -16.94 15.24 9.35
C ILE A 48 -17.76 15.56 8.10
N CYS A 49 -17.80 14.63 7.14
CA CYS A 49 -18.45 14.87 5.85
C CYS A 49 -19.97 14.66 5.89
N GLY A 50 -20.49 13.94 6.88
CA GLY A 50 -21.88 13.46 6.88
C GLY A 50 -22.15 12.56 5.68
N CYS A 51 -21.19 11.73 5.29
CA CYS A 51 -21.24 10.81 4.15
C CYS A 51 -21.05 9.35 4.61
N GLU A 52 -21.17 8.41 3.70
CA GLU A 52 -20.85 6.99 3.89
C GLU A 52 -19.60 6.64 3.06
N ILE A 53 -18.64 5.93 3.65
CA ILE A 53 -17.51 5.36 2.92
C ILE A 53 -17.78 3.90 2.61
N VAL A 54 -17.88 3.58 1.32
CA VAL A 54 -17.96 2.21 0.83
C VAL A 54 -16.56 1.70 0.49
N VAL A 55 -16.09 0.70 1.23
CA VAL A 55 -14.74 0.17 1.10
C VAL A 55 -14.72 -1.09 0.24
N GLU A 56 -14.01 -1.02 -0.88
CA GLU A 56 -13.72 -2.13 -1.78
C GLU A 56 -12.30 -2.63 -1.53
N THR A 57 -12.15 -3.90 -1.15
CA THR A 57 -10.83 -4.46 -0.85
C THR A 57 -10.42 -5.54 -1.85
N GLY A 58 -9.11 -5.74 -2.01
CA GLY A 58 -8.55 -6.78 -2.87
C GLY A 58 -7.03 -6.66 -3.02
N ASN A 59 -6.44 -7.58 -3.75
CA ASN A 59 -5.07 -7.43 -4.21
C ASN A 59 -5.00 -6.46 -5.41
N SER A 60 -3.81 -6.02 -5.79
CA SER A 60 -3.63 -5.03 -6.87
C SER A 60 -4.27 -5.47 -8.18
N ILE A 61 -4.13 -6.73 -8.56
CA ILE A 61 -4.66 -7.27 -9.84
C ILE A 61 -6.18 -7.21 -9.86
N GLU A 62 -6.84 -7.68 -8.78
CA GLU A 62 -8.30 -7.69 -8.65
C GLU A 62 -8.87 -6.26 -8.70
N ARG A 63 -8.23 -5.32 -7.99
CA ARG A 63 -8.68 -3.94 -7.89
C ARG A 63 -8.48 -3.18 -9.20
N MET A 64 -7.32 -3.36 -9.86
CA MET A 64 -7.07 -2.78 -11.19
C MET A 64 -8.06 -3.30 -12.24
N ALA A 65 -8.33 -4.62 -12.26
CA ALA A 65 -9.31 -5.21 -13.17
C ALA A 65 -10.72 -4.64 -12.94
N LYS A 66 -11.09 -4.36 -11.68
CA LYS A 66 -12.38 -3.75 -11.35
C LYS A 66 -12.47 -2.29 -11.83
N ILE A 67 -11.41 -1.49 -11.64
CA ILE A 67 -11.35 -0.12 -12.16
C ILE A 67 -11.48 -0.12 -13.69
N GLU A 68 -10.71 -0.96 -14.37
CA GLU A 68 -10.75 -1.05 -15.84
C GLU A 68 -12.10 -1.52 -16.38
N ALA A 69 -12.70 -2.54 -15.76
CA ALA A 69 -14.00 -3.07 -16.18
C ALA A 69 -15.14 -2.04 -16.05
N ASN A 70 -14.99 -1.05 -15.18
CA ASN A 70 -16.00 -0.02 -14.91
C ASN A 70 -15.61 1.38 -15.43
N LYS A 71 -14.59 1.49 -16.31
CA LYS A 71 -14.07 2.78 -16.76
C LYS A 71 -15.07 3.72 -17.42
N ASP A 72 -16.10 3.17 -18.08
CA ASP A 72 -17.15 3.94 -18.77
C ASP A 72 -18.28 4.39 -17.82
N ALA A 73 -18.39 3.76 -16.65
CA ALA A 73 -19.33 4.10 -15.57
C ALA A 73 -18.65 3.76 -14.23
N PRO A 74 -17.74 4.60 -13.73
CA PRO A 74 -16.93 4.32 -12.55
C PRO A 74 -17.80 4.06 -11.32
N VAL A 75 -17.46 2.99 -10.59
CA VAL A 75 -18.09 2.62 -9.31
C VAL A 75 -17.14 2.83 -8.15
N ILE A 76 -15.91 3.22 -8.42
CA ILE A 76 -14.86 3.55 -7.46
C ILE A 76 -14.49 5.00 -7.72
N ASP A 77 -14.51 5.84 -6.70
CA ASP A 77 -14.21 7.27 -6.80
C ASP A 77 -12.70 7.52 -6.66
N MET A 78 -12.07 6.83 -5.73
CA MET A 78 -10.63 6.87 -5.54
C MET A 78 -10.05 5.50 -5.18
N ALA A 79 -8.76 5.33 -5.41
CA ALA A 79 -8.06 4.11 -5.03
C ALA A 79 -6.70 4.43 -4.40
N VAL A 80 -6.21 3.51 -3.55
CA VAL A 80 -4.82 3.50 -3.14
C VAL A 80 -4.10 2.39 -3.88
N LEU A 81 -3.05 2.71 -4.61
CA LEU A 81 -2.32 1.79 -5.48
C LEU A 81 -0.82 1.87 -5.19
N SER A 82 -0.08 0.83 -5.56
CA SER A 82 1.38 0.95 -5.69
C SER A 82 1.73 1.96 -6.79
N THR A 83 2.87 2.60 -6.69
CA THR A 83 3.27 3.63 -7.68
C THR A 83 3.28 3.08 -9.11
N HIS A 84 3.74 1.85 -9.33
CA HIS A 84 3.77 1.26 -10.68
C HIS A 84 2.37 0.88 -11.20
N ASP A 85 1.46 0.36 -10.36
CA ASP A 85 0.08 0.08 -10.77
C ASP A 85 -0.67 1.38 -11.10
N ALA A 86 -0.46 2.43 -10.29
CA ALA A 86 -1.02 3.74 -10.52
C ALA A 86 -0.49 4.37 -11.83
N LEU A 87 0.81 4.23 -12.12
CA LEU A 87 1.39 4.66 -13.39
C LEU A 87 0.77 3.92 -14.58
N GLY A 88 0.52 2.61 -14.44
CA GLY A 88 -0.19 1.81 -15.45
C GLY A 88 -1.62 2.28 -15.67
N ALA A 89 -2.34 2.57 -14.58
CA ALA A 89 -3.69 3.13 -14.63
C ALA A 89 -3.71 4.51 -15.31
N ALA A 90 -2.76 5.38 -14.99
CA ALA A 90 -2.62 6.70 -15.62
C ALA A 90 -2.35 6.58 -17.13
N ARG A 91 -1.39 5.74 -17.54
CA ARG A 91 -1.08 5.47 -18.96
C ARG A 91 -2.27 4.88 -19.74
N SER A 92 -3.15 4.15 -19.05
CA SER A 92 -4.37 3.57 -19.62
C SER A 92 -5.58 4.52 -19.62
N GLY A 93 -5.42 5.76 -19.14
CA GLY A 93 -6.50 6.75 -19.06
C GLY A 93 -7.59 6.39 -18.03
N LEU A 94 -7.27 5.59 -17.03
CA LEU A 94 -8.18 5.19 -15.96
C LEU A 94 -8.23 6.18 -14.80
N LEU A 95 -7.30 7.14 -14.77
CA LEU A 95 -7.18 8.15 -13.72
C LEU A 95 -7.43 9.55 -14.29
N GLN A 96 -7.80 10.47 -13.42
CA GLN A 96 -7.86 11.90 -13.70
C GLN A 96 -6.90 12.66 -12.78
N PRO A 97 -6.40 13.84 -13.21
CA PRO A 97 -5.54 14.67 -12.37
C PRO A 97 -6.25 15.09 -11.07
N ILE A 98 -5.47 15.18 -10.00
CA ILE A 98 -5.89 15.68 -8.70
C ILE A 98 -5.68 17.20 -8.67
N ASP A 99 -6.69 17.96 -8.28
CA ASP A 99 -6.50 19.38 -7.97
C ASP A 99 -5.74 19.52 -6.64
N VAL A 100 -4.40 19.49 -6.73
CA VAL A 100 -3.53 19.58 -5.55
C VAL A 100 -3.68 20.91 -4.80
N SER A 101 -4.24 21.95 -5.43
CA SER A 101 -4.52 23.24 -4.76
C SER A 101 -5.66 23.12 -3.75
N ALA A 102 -6.50 22.11 -3.85
CA ALA A 102 -7.54 21.78 -2.89
C ALA A 102 -7.04 20.96 -1.68
N LEU A 103 -5.79 20.48 -1.73
CA LEU A 103 -5.18 19.67 -0.67
C LEU A 103 -4.34 20.57 0.26
N SER A 104 -4.90 20.97 1.42
CA SER A 104 -4.22 21.85 2.38
C SER A 104 -2.98 21.21 3.02
N ASN A 105 -2.88 19.88 2.99
CA ASN A 105 -1.77 19.11 3.52
C ASN A 105 -0.71 18.76 2.46
N TYR A 106 -0.90 19.12 1.18
CA TYR A 106 0.00 18.77 0.09
C TYR A 106 1.44 19.30 0.32
N ASP A 107 1.59 20.55 0.73
CA ASP A 107 2.91 21.16 0.94
C ASP A 107 3.70 20.53 2.10
N LYS A 108 3.02 19.84 3.02
CA LYS A 108 3.63 19.13 4.16
C LYS A 108 4.23 17.77 3.79
N LEU A 109 3.95 17.27 2.60
CA LEU A 109 4.45 15.97 2.17
C LEU A 109 5.95 16.03 1.83
N TYR A 110 6.63 14.88 1.96
CA TYR A 110 7.96 14.70 1.36
C TYR A 110 7.88 14.97 -0.14
N ASP A 111 8.90 15.59 -0.72
CA ASP A 111 8.88 15.99 -2.13
C ASP A 111 8.64 14.81 -3.09
N ILE A 112 9.19 13.63 -2.79
CA ILE A 112 8.96 12.41 -3.57
C ILE A 112 7.49 11.94 -3.55
N ALA A 113 6.69 12.35 -2.56
CA ALA A 113 5.29 11.97 -2.43
C ALA A 113 4.32 12.94 -3.14
N LYS A 114 4.77 14.15 -3.51
CA LYS A 114 3.89 15.19 -4.05
C LYS A 114 3.32 14.88 -5.42
N ASP A 115 4.13 14.48 -6.37
CA ASP A 115 3.69 14.13 -7.73
C ASP A 115 4.48 12.93 -8.28
N PRO A 116 4.33 11.74 -7.67
CA PRO A 116 5.15 10.57 -8.01
C PRO A 116 4.86 9.96 -9.38
N LEU A 117 3.76 10.35 -10.03
CA LEU A 117 3.35 9.82 -11.32
C LEU A 117 3.54 10.84 -12.47
N GLY A 118 3.72 12.12 -12.14
CA GLY A 118 3.64 13.24 -13.07
C GLY A 118 2.20 13.67 -13.36
N ASP A 119 2.05 14.92 -13.82
CA ASP A 119 0.77 15.50 -14.22
C ASP A 119 -0.32 15.46 -13.10
N ASN A 120 0.08 15.44 -11.83
CA ASN A 120 -0.77 15.31 -10.64
C ASN A 120 -1.72 14.10 -10.67
N MET A 121 -1.31 12.99 -11.30
CA MET A 121 -2.14 11.78 -11.41
C MET A 121 -2.22 10.97 -10.11
N GLY A 122 -1.45 11.33 -9.09
CA GLY A 122 -1.49 10.69 -7.78
C GLY A 122 -0.66 11.42 -6.74
N VAL A 123 -0.98 11.17 -5.47
CA VAL A 123 -0.27 11.72 -4.31
C VAL A 123 0.14 10.57 -3.39
N GLY A 124 1.42 10.52 -3.00
CA GLY A 124 1.93 9.53 -2.06
C GLY A 124 1.37 9.73 -0.66
N TYR A 125 0.94 8.64 0.00
CA TYR A 125 0.42 8.75 1.36
C TYR A 125 1.19 7.91 2.38
N THR A 126 1.92 6.89 1.93
CA THR A 126 2.75 6.04 2.79
C THR A 126 3.94 5.45 2.03
N PHE A 127 5.02 5.23 2.77
CA PHE A 127 6.21 4.50 2.31
C PHE A 127 6.33 3.17 3.04
N TYR A 128 7.03 2.22 2.44
CA TYR A 128 7.44 1.01 3.13
C TYR A 128 8.80 0.55 2.64
N ALA A 129 9.71 0.36 3.59
CA ALA A 129 10.91 -0.41 3.33
C ALA A 129 10.56 -1.88 3.15
N THR A 130 11.30 -2.58 2.32
CA THR A 130 11.31 -4.04 2.21
C THR A 130 12.71 -4.52 2.55
N SER A 131 12.79 -5.41 3.51
CA SER A 131 14.02 -6.09 3.92
C SER A 131 13.69 -7.52 4.37
N ILE A 132 14.60 -8.16 5.07
CA ILE A 132 14.46 -9.56 5.44
C ILE A 132 14.10 -9.64 6.93
N ALA A 133 12.91 -10.17 7.23
CA ALA A 133 12.55 -10.58 8.59
C ALA A 133 13.06 -11.99 8.83
N TYR A 134 13.74 -12.22 9.96
CA TYR A 134 14.35 -13.52 10.24
C TYR A 134 14.35 -13.90 11.72
N ARG A 135 14.49 -15.19 12.00
CA ARG A 135 14.68 -15.79 13.32
C ARG A 135 16.14 -15.61 13.76
N SER A 136 16.38 -14.66 14.67
CA SER A 136 17.74 -14.33 15.15
C SER A 136 18.39 -15.42 16.00
N ASP A 137 17.59 -16.37 16.51
CA ASP A 137 18.08 -17.56 17.20
C ASP A 137 18.44 -18.74 16.27
N LYS A 138 18.14 -18.63 14.98
CA LYS A 138 18.40 -19.68 13.99
C LYS A 138 19.45 -19.28 12.98
N VAL A 139 19.47 -18.03 12.54
CA VAL A 139 20.32 -17.54 11.45
C VAL A 139 20.69 -16.07 11.67
N THR A 140 21.80 -15.63 11.10
CA THR A 140 22.17 -14.22 10.93
C THR A 140 22.05 -13.87 9.45
N VAL A 141 21.45 -12.72 9.16
CA VAL A 141 21.23 -12.25 7.77
C VAL A 141 21.86 -10.86 7.64
N ASP A 142 22.92 -10.76 6.84
CA ASP A 142 23.68 -9.53 6.60
C ASP A 142 23.69 -9.13 5.10
N SER A 143 23.09 -9.95 4.25
CA SER A 143 23.05 -9.75 2.79
C SER A 143 21.78 -10.35 2.20
N TRP A 144 21.30 -9.78 1.10
CA TRP A 144 20.23 -10.38 0.30
C TRP A 144 20.63 -11.73 -0.33
N ALA A 145 21.94 -11.96 -0.54
CA ALA A 145 22.44 -13.24 -1.03
C ALA A 145 22.25 -14.38 -0.01
N ASP A 146 22.16 -14.07 1.29
CA ASP A 146 21.96 -15.07 2.35
C ASP A 146 20.64 -15.84 2.18
N LEU A 147 19.63 -15.24 1.51
CA LEU A 147 18.36 -15.91 1.19
C LEU A 147 18.54 -17.17 0.34
N LEU A 148 19.63 -17.27 -0.40
CA LEU A 148 19.97 -18.42 -1.25
C LEU A 148 21.12 -19.25 -0.68
N SER A 149 21.49 -19.00 0.58
CA SER A 149 22.58 -19.71 1.26
C SER A 149 22.17 -21.12 1.70
N PRO A 150 23.12 -22.04 1.85
CA PRO A 150 22.84 -23.38 2.37
C PRO A 150 22.23 -23.37 3.80
N GLU A 151 22.52 -22.35 4.60
CA GLU A 151 22.00 -22.20 5.96
C GLU A 151 20.49 -22.00 6.00
N LEU A 152 19.92 -21.42 4.96
CA LEU A 152 18.49 -21.19 4.82
C LEU A 152 17.77 -22.20 3.93
N ALA A 153 18.49 -23.18 3.37
CA ALA A 153 17.88 -24.21 2.53
C ALA A 153 16.75 -24.96 3.27
N GLY A 154 15.54 -24.96 2.71
CA GLY A 154 14.35 -25.54 3.31
C GLY A 154 13.71 -24.71 4.45
N ASN A 155 14.18 -23.45 4.69
CA ASN A 155 13.68 -22.58 5.74
C ASN A 155 13.48 -21.12 5.29
N VAL A 156 13.38 -20.86 4.01
CA VAL A 156 13.20 -19.53 3.42
C VAL A 156 11.93 -19.47 2.58
N ALA A 157 11.23 -18.34 2.64
CA ALA A 157 10.19 -18.00 1.69
C ALA A 157 10.57 -16.75 0.91
N LEU A 158 10.25 -16.70 -0.36
CA LEU A 158 10.47 -15.53 -1.23
C LEU A 158 9.13 -14.99 -1.75
N PRO A 159 9.03 -13.68 -2.03
CA PRO A 159 7.85 -13.14 -2.69
C PRO A 159 7.77 -13.64 -4.14
N ASP A 160 6.58 -14.04 -4.58
CA ASP A 160 6.32 -14.34 -5.99
C ASP A 160 6.54 -13.10 -6.86
N VAL A 161 7.06 -13.30 -8.07
CA VAL A 161 7.38 -12.20 -9.01
C VAL A 161 6.17 -11.32 -9.36
N THR A 162 4.96 -11.84 -9.21
CA THR A 162 3.70 -11.13 -9.49
C THR A 162 3.31 -10.16 -8.37
N THR A 163 3.96 -10.23 -7.21
CA THR A 163 3.69 -9.34 -6.07
C THR A 163 4.45 -8.02 -6.19
N ASN A 164 3.99 -6.99 -5.47
CA ASN A 164 4.70 -5.70 -5.41
C ASN A 164 6.09 -5.80 -4.77
N GLN A 165 6.38 -6.88 -4.04
CA GLN A 165 7.67 -7.12 -3.37
C GLN A 165 8.59 -8.04 -4.16
N GLY A 166 8.06 -8.83 -5.09
CA GLY A 166 8.83 -9.81 -5.87
C GLY A 166 9.97 -9.19 -6.68
N PRO A 167 9.67 -8.32 -7.64
CA PRO A 167 10.71 -7.69 -8.46
C PRO A 167 11.73 -6.88 -7.65
N PRO A 168 11.33 -6.04 -6.64
CA PRO A 168 12.30 -5.36 -5.79
C PRO A 168 13.21 -6.31 -4.99
N ALA A 169 12.67 -7.41 -4.44
CA ALA A 169 13.47 -8.40 -3.72
C ALA A 169 14.46 -9.11 -4.66
N LEU A 170 14.02 -9.49 -5.85
CA LEU A 170 14.90 -10.06 -6.88
C LEU A 170 16.00 -9.09 -7.30
N TYR A 171 15.68 -7.81 -7.47
CA TYR A 171 16.67 -6.78 -7.77
C TYR A 171 17.74 -6.69 -6.67
N MET A 172 17.35 -6.73 -5.39
CA MET A 172 18.29 -6.70 -4.28
C MET A 172 19.14 -7.98 -4.19
N ILE A 173 18.58 -9.15 -4.49
CA ILE A 173 19.34 -10.40 -4.63
C ILE A 173 20.37 -10.26 -5.77
N GLY A 174 19.97 -9.74 -6.93
CA GLY A 174 20.87 -9.45 -8.04
C GLY A 174 21.99 -8.52 -7.65
N LYS A 175 21.66 -7.41 -6.96
CA LYS A 175 22.63 -6.44 -6.44
C LYS A 175 23.65 -7.11 -5.50
N ALA A 176 23.20 -8.00 -4.61
CA ALA A 176 24.08 -8.78 -3.74
C ALA A 176 25.01 -9.72 -4.51
N MET A 177 24.61 -10.14 -5.71
CA MET A 177 25.41 -10.96 -6.65
C MET A 177 26.28 -10.12 -7.60
N GLY A 178 26.24 -8.78 -7.47
CA GLY A 178 27.00 -7.85 -8.33
C GLY A 178 26.30 -7.53 -9.66
N ASP A 179 25.01 -7.84 -9.79
CA ASP A 179 24.19 -7.54 -10.97
C ASP A 179 23.05 -6.57 -10.60
N THR A 180 23.02 -5.42 -11.26
CA THR A 180 21.98 -4.40 -11.10
C THR A 180 21.15 -4.20 -12.38
N ASP A 181 21.24 -5.15 -13.31
CA ASP A 181 20.45 -5.10 -14.55
C ASP A 181 18.96 -5.32 -14.23
N SER A 182 18.14 -4.41 -14.74
CA SER A 182 16.68 -4.46 -14.57
C SER A 182 16.01 -5.61 -15.33
N SER A 183 16.73 -6.41 -16.11
CA SER A 183 16.18 -7.67 -16.69
C SER A 183 15.88 -8.71 -15.64
N LEU A 184 16.51 -8.61 -14.45
CA LEU A 184 16.45 -9.57 -13.35
C LEU A 184 16.82 -11.01 -13.74
N THR A 185 17.55 -11.20 -14.86
CA THR A 185 17.86 -12.55 -15.38
C THR A 185 18.71 -13.31 -14.39
N THR A 186 19.80 -12.72 -13.89
CA THR A 186 20.71 -13.36 -12.94
C THR A 186 20.01 -13.80 -11.65
N PRO A 187 19.27 -12.93 -10.92
CA PRO A 187 18.61 -13.35 -9.69
C PRO A 187 17.47 -14.35 -9.93
N ILE A 188 16.73 -14.27 -11.04
CA ILE A 188 15.69 -15.25 -11.37
C ILE A 188 16.33 -16.63 -11.63
N GLU A 189 17.45 -16.71 -12.36
CA GLU A 189 18.18 -17.96 -12.58
C GLU A 189 18.71 -18.55 -11.26
N ALA A 190 19.31 -17.71 -10.41
CA ALA A 190 19.81 -18.14 -9.09
C ALA A 190 18.69 -18.67 -8.18
N VAL A 191 17.54 -18.01 -8.14
CA VAL A 191 16.35 -18.47 -7.42
C VAL A 191 15.84 -19.79 -8.02
N GLY A 192 15.82 -19.91 -9.35
CA GLY A 192 15.40 -21.13 -10.05
C GLY A 192 16.30 -22.34 -9.78
N GLU A 193 17.62 -22.13 -9.62
CA GLU A 193 18.57 -23.18 -9.21
C GLU A 193 18.34 -23.65 -7.78
N LYS A 194 17.73 -22.80 -6.94
CA LYS A 194 17.45 -23.04 -5.52
C LYS A 194 15.96 -23.24 -5.22
N ALA A 195 15.11 -23.39 -6.23
CA ALA A 195 13.67 -23.46 -6.05
C ALA A 195 13.24 -24.59 -5.10
N ASP A 196 13.93 -25.75 -5.13
CA ASP A 196 13.67 -26.87 -4.22
C ASP A 196 14.08 -26.61 -2.77
N ASP A 197 14.94 -25.62 -2.52
CA ASP A 197 15.38 -25.19 -1.19
C ASP A 197 14.45 -24.11 -0.60
N ILE A 198 13.49 -23.58 -1.38
CA ILE A 198 12.56 -22.53 -0.99
C ILE A 198 11.21 -23.14 -0.61
N VAL A 199 10.77 -22.88 0.63
CA VAL A 199 9.54 -23.47 1.17
C VAL A 199 8.30 -23.02 0.38
N THR A 200 8.24 -21.75 0.01
CA THR A 200 7.14 -21.21 -0.79
C THR A 200 7.51 -19.89 -1.45
N PHE A 201 6.87 -19.63 -2.59
CA PHE A 201 6.80 -18.30 -3.20
C PHE A 201 5.47 -17.68 -2.81
N TYR A 202 5.50 -16.79 -1.80
CA TYR A 202 4.29 -16.25 -1.20
C TYR A 202 3.68 -15.12 -2.05
N VAL A 203 2.36 -15.02 -2.05
CA VAL A 203 1.60 -13.95 -2.71
C VAL A 203 0.95 -12.99 -1.71
N ARG A 204 0.94 -13.33 -0.41
CA ARG A 204 0.38 -12.51 0.68
C ARG A 204 1.28 -12.59 1.91
N SER A 205 1.76 -11.46 2.40
CA SER A 205 2.62 -11.38 3.59
C SER A 205 1.95 -11.93 4.87
N SER A 206 0.62 -11.93 4.93
CA SER A 206 -0.11 -12.49 6.07
C SER A 206 0.13 -13.98 6.30
N GLN A 207 0.55 -14.73 5.27
CA GLN A 207 0.90 -16.14 5.39
C GLN A 207 2.23 -16.37 6.10
N LEU A 208 3.17 -15.43 5.96
CA LEU A 208 4.53 -15.58 6.50
C LEU A 208 4.57 -15.66 8.02
N ALA A 209 3.79 -14.84 8.72
CA ALA A 209 3.75 -14.85 10.17
C ALA A 209 3.34 -16.24 10.71
N GLN A 210 2.39 -16.89 10.06
CA GLN A 210 1.97 -18.25 10.41
C GLN A 210 3.07 -19.28 10.13
N LEU A 211 3.72 -19.22 8.97
CA LEU A 211 4.83 -20.13 8.61
C LEU A 211 6.00 -19.99 9.59
N MET A 212 6.31 -18.76 10.03
CA MET A 212 7.33 -18.51 11.05
C MET A 212 6.92 -19.06 12.41
N GLN A 213 5.66 -18.90 12.83
CA GLN A 213 5.16 -19.48 14.09
C GLN A 213 5.18 -21.01 14.10
N GLN A 214 4.96 -21.63 12.94
CA GLN A 214 5.04 -23.07 12.75
C GLN A 214 6.48 -23.58 12.60
N GLU A 215 7.46 -22.66 12.63
CA GLU A 215 8.89 -22.94 12.40
C GLU A 215 9.21 -23.55 11.03
N GLU A 216 8.30 -23.36 10.05
CA GLU A 216 8.51 -23.84 8.67
C GLU A 216 9.49 -22.97 7.90
N ILE A 217 9.55 -21.66 8.22
CA ILE A 217 10.53 -20.73 7.64
C ILE A 217 11.25 -19.95 8.76
N TRP A 218 12.50 -19.56 8.47
CA TRP A 218 13.34 -18.74 9.37
C TRP A 218 13.61 -17.36 8.80
N ALA A 219 13.48 -17.17 7.51
CA ALA A 219 13.70 -15.88 6.87
C ALA A 219 12.76 -15.66 5.68
N ALA A 220 12.35 -14.41 5.48
CA ALA A 220 11.62 -13.99 4.29
C ALA A 220 11.80 -12.48 4.06
N PRO A 221 11.96 -12.01 2.81
CA PRO A 221 11.74 -10.61 2.45
C PRO A 221 10.32 -10.21 2.78
N VAL A 222 10.12 -9.03 3.37
CA VAL A 222 8.78 -8.54 3.71
C VAL A 222 8.78 -7.02 3.84
N GLY A 223 7.66 -6.37 3.54
CA GLY A 223 7.48 -4.94 3.76
C GLY A 223 7.36 -4.58 5.24
N ARG A 224 7.90 -3.42 5.61
CA ARG A 224 7.93 -2.92 7.00
C ARG A 224 6.53 -2.81 7.62
N PHE A 225 5.49 -2.57 6.82
CA PHE A 225 4.09 -2.56 7.27
C PHE A 225 3.62 -3.87 7.95
N ALA A 226 4.29 -4.99 7.66
CA ALA A 226 3.97 -6.27 8.29
C ALA A 226 4.82 -6.56 9.55
N TRP A 227 5.84 -5.73 9.85
CA TRP A 227 6.83 -5.98 10.89
C TRP A 227 6.22 -6.16 12.28
N GLY A 228 5.21 -5.36 12.66
CA GLY A 228 4.53 -5.49 13.95
C GLY A 228 4.02 -6.92 14.22
N ARG A 229 3.46 -7.57 13.20
CA ARG A 229 2.97 -8.95 13.30
C ARG A 229 4.07 -9.98 13.51
N PHE A 230 5.28 -9.72 12.97
CA PHE A 230 6.43 -10.59 13.17
C PHE A 230 7.08 -10.38 14.53
N LYS A 231 7.26 -9.12 14.93
CA LYS A 231 7.85 -8.73 16.22
C LYS A 231 7.06 -9.29 17.40
N ASP A 232 5.73 -9.28 17.30
CA ASP A 232 4.82 -9.65 18.39
C ASP A 232 4.38 -11.13 18.38
N ASN A 233 4.95 -11.96 17.50
CA ASN A 233 4.56 -13.37 17.37
C ASN A 233 5.11 -14.30 18.48
N GLY A 234 5.85 -13.77 19.46
CA GLY A 234 6.44 -14.51 20.57
C GLY A 234 7.75 -15.24 20.22
N LEU A 235 8.28 -15.02 19.02
CA LEU A 235 9.56 -15.59 18.57
C LEU A 235 10.67 -14.51 18.57
N PRO A 236 11.95 -14.91 18.69
CA PRO A 236 13.07 -13.97 18.59
C PRO A 236 13.27 -13.54 17.13
N MET A 237 12.45 -12.59 16.69
CA MET A 237 12.49 -12.02 15.34
C MET A 237 13.46 -10.84 15.27
N ALA A 238 14.14 -10.71 14.14
CA ALA A 238 14.97 -9.57 13.79
C ALA A 238 14.64 -9.07 12.38
N TRP A 239 14.91 -7.79 12.18
CA TRP A 239 14.84 -7.11 10.88
C TRP A 239 16.27 -6.91 10.39
N ALA A 240 16.59 -7.42 9.21
CA ALA A 240 17.92 -7.31 8.65
C ALA A 240 18.21 -5.89 8.15
N GLU A 241 19.45 -5.46 8.30
CA GLU A 241 20.04 -4.29 7.65
C GLU A 241 21.12 -4.79 6.68
N PRO A 242 20.74 -5.33 5.51
CA PRO A 242 21.70 -5.91 4.59
C PRO A 242 22.71 -4.86 4.09
N LYS A 243 23.94 -5.29 3.85
CA LYS A 243 25.02 -4.40 3.35
C LYS A 243 24.71 -3.76 1.98
N GLU A 244 23.82 -4.35 1.20
CA GLU A 244 23.34 -3.80 -0.06
C GLU A 244 22.28 -2.71 0.14
N GLY A 245 21.79 -2.53 1.37
CA GLY A 245 20.68 -1.64 1.72
C GLY A 245 19.33 -2.33 1.67
N GLN A 246 18.29 -1.52 1.82
CA GLN A 246 16.90 -1.95 1.75
C GLN A 246 16.25 -1.39 0.48
N THR A 247 15.29 -2.12 -0.05
CA THR A 247 14.38 -1.63 -1.08
C THR A 247 13.03 -1.25 -0.47
N GLY A 248 12.04 -0.99 -1.28
CA GLY A 248 10.71 -0.67 -0.76
C GLY A 248 9.78 -0.18 -1.84
N GLY A 249 8.82 0.61 -1.42
CA GLY A 249 7.86 1.22 -2.30
C GLY A 249 7.10 2.34 -1.61
N MET A 250 6.28 2.99 -2.42
CA MET A 250 5.32 4.00 -2.00
C MET A 250 3.95 3.60 -2.52
N ASN A 251 2.93 3.79 -1.68
CA ASN A 251 1.56 3.73 -2.15
C ASN A 251 1.03 5.15 -2.36
N VAL A 252 0.22 5.29 -3.38
CA VAL A 252 -0.34 6.57 -3.82
C VAL A 252 -1.85 6.53 -3.78
N MET A 253 -2.46 7.65 -3.45
CA MET A 253 -3.88 7.92 -3.66
C MET A 253 -4.05 8.40 -5.08
N VAL A 254 -5.04 7.88 -5.77
CA VAL A 254 -5.39 8.25 -7.14
C VAL A 254 -6.90 8.46 -7.26
N MET A 255 -7.31 9.31 -8.18
CA MET A 255 -8.70 9.56 -8.49
C MET A 255 -9.07 8.86 -9.80
N THR A 256 -10.12 8.05 -9.81
CA THR A 256 -10.56 7.39 -11.05
C THR A 256 -11.15 8.40 -12.03
N ALA A 257 -10.91 8.17 -13.31
CA ALA A 257 -11.42 9.05 -14.36
C ALA A 257 -12.96 9.04 -14.39
N ASN A 258 -13.56 10.20 -14.62
CA ASN A 258 -15.01 10.38 -14.76
C ASN A 258 -15.84 9.96 -13.53
N ASN A 259 -15.25 9.89 -12.33
CA ASN A 259 -16.06 9.70 -11.12
C ASN A 259 -16.92 10.95 -10.86
N GLY A 260 -18.03 10.78 -10.16
CA GLY A 260 -18.96 11.87 -9.88
C GLY A 260 -18.76 12.56 -8.53
N ASN A 261 -17.72 12.17 -7.76
CA ASN A 261 -17.51 12.55 -6.36
C ASN A 261 -16.14 13.25 -6.14
N GLU A 262 -15.65 13.98 -7.13
CA GLU A 262 -14.32 14.61 -7.08
C GLU A 262 -14.10 15.46 -5.82
N GLU A 263 -15.06 16.31 -5.46
CA GLU A 263 -14.95 17.16 -4.27
C GLU A 263 -14.82 16.34 -2.98
N LEU A 264 -15.64 15.29 -2.83
CA LEU A 264 -15.62 14.44 -1.65
C LEU A 264 -14.34 13.59 -1.59
N ALA A 265 -13.86 13.12 -2.74
CA ALA A 265 -12.60 12.40 -2.85
C ALA A 265 -11.40 13.28 -2.46
N LEU A 266 -11.36 14.53 -2.90
CA LEU A 266 -10.33 15.51 -2.50
C LEU A 266 -10.36 15.80 -1.00
N GLN A 267 -11.54 15.98 -0.42
CA GLN A 267 -11.69 16.19 1.03
C GLN A 267 -11.17 14.97 1.81
N PHE A 268 -11.47 13.76 1.36
CA PHE A 268 -10.98 12.54 2.00
C PHE A 268 -9.46 12.36 1.85
N MET A 269 -8.91 12.63 0.67
CA MET A 269 -7.46 12.60 0.44
C MET A 269 -6.75 13.59 1.37
N ASP A 270 -7.21 14.84 1.45
CA ASP A 270 -6.62 15.87 2.31
C ASP A 270 -6.70 15.49 3.79
N PHE A 271 -7.84 14.94 4.23
CA PHE A 271 -8.02 14.42 5.58
C PHE A 271 -7.02 13.31 5.92
N TRP A 272 -6.87 12.31 5.04
CA TRP A 272 -5.92 11.19 5.25
C TRP A 272 -4.47 11.67 5.27
N LEU A 273 -4.14 12.72 4.50
CA LEU A 273 -2.79 13.32 4.46
C LEU A 273 -2.51 14.26 5.63
N SER A 274 -3.50 14.55 6.49
CA SER A 274 -3.31 15.45 7.62
C SER A 274 -2.29 14.91 8.62
N THR A 275 -1.59 15.82 9.30
CA THR A 275 -0.62 15.45 10.34
C THR A 275 -1.28 14.62 11.44
N GLU A 276 -2.54 14.90 11.80
CA GLU A 276 -3.29 14.16 12.82
C GLU A 276 -3.49 12.69 12.43
N ILE A 277 -4.05 12.44 11.25
CA ILE A 277 -4.36 11.08 10.79
C ILE A 277 -3.09 10.29 10.51
N GLN A 278 -2.11 10.91 9.85
CA GLN A 278 -0.81 10.26 9.59
C GLN A 278 -0.07 9.93 10.89
N THR A 279 -0.20 10.77 11.94
CA THR A 279 0.35 10.47 13.28
C THR A 279 -0.38 9.30 13.94
N ALA A 280 -1.71 9.24 13.84
CA ALA A 280 -2.50 8.15 14.39
C ALA A 280 -2.13 6.80 13.75
N LEU A 281 -2.04 6.75 12.41
CA LEU A 281 -1.64 5.56 11.66
C LEU A 281 -0.19 5.12 11.97
N ALA A 282 0.72 6.09 12.11
CA ALA A 282 2.11 5.81 12.48
C ALA A 282 2.22 5.23 13.90
N ASN A 283 1.53 5.81 14.88
CA ASN A 283 1.53 5.29 16.25
C ASN A 283 0.88 3.91 16.36
N ALA A 284 -0.08 3.59 15.50
CA ALA A 284 -0.67 2.26 15.39
C ALA A 284 0.20 1.26 14.59
N LEU A 285 1.36 1.68 14.08
CA LEU A 285 2.29 0.89 13.24
C LEU A 285 1.63 0.32 11.97
N ILE A 286 0.68 1.05 11.41
CA ILE A 286 -0.05 0.66 10.19
C ILE A 286 0.65 1.20 8.96
N ASP A 287 0.84 2.51 8.89
CA ASP A 287 1.48 3.21 7.77
C ASP A 287 2.66 4.08 8.24
N SER A 288 3.69 4.13 7.42
CA SER A 288 4.76 5.11 7.59
C SER A 288 4.34 6.41 6.90
N PRO A 289 4.43 7.56 7.59
CA PRO A 289 3.84 8.80 7.11
C PRO A 289 4.57 9.36 5.87
N ALA A 290 3.80 9.85 4.92
CA ALA A 290 4.28 10.70 3.82
C ALA A 290 4.31 12.18 4.20
N ASN A 291 3.61 12.58 5.25
CA ASN A 291 3.61 13.94 5.79
C ASN A 291 4.85 14.15 6.67
N ALA A 292 5.74 15.05 6.26
CA ALA A 292 7.02 15.33 6.91
C ALA A 292 6.91 16.06 8.27
N GLU A 293 5.71 16.58 8.60
CA GLU A 293 5.45 17.20 9.90
C GLU A 293 5.03 16.19 10.99
N VAL A 294 4.89 14.92 10.64
CA VAL A 294 4.55 13.87 11.62
C VAL A 294 5.74 13.62 12.54
N GLU A 295 5.52 13.74 13.83
CA GLU A 295 6.49 13.42 14.87
C GLU A 295 6.02 12.20 15.68
N VAL A 296 6.88 11.21 15.82
CA VAL A 296 6.62 9.99 16.62
C VAL A 296 7.78 9.73 17.58
N SER A 297 7.55 8.90 18.60
CA SER A 297 8.63 8.49 19.50
C SER A 297 9.69 7.64 18.78
N ASP A 298 10.91 7.60 19.33
CA ASP A 298 11.99 6.75 18.80
C ASP A 298 11.58 5.27 18.73
N GLU A 299 10.76 4.80 19.68
CA GLU A 299 10.24 3.44 19.69
C GLU A 299 9.32 3.17 18.50
N VAL A 300 8.42 4.10 18.18
CA VAL A 300 7.53 4.01 17.01
C VAL A 300 8.34 4.12 15.74
N ALA A 301 9.21 5.12 15.63
CA ALA A 301 10.08 5.35 14.47
C ALA A 301 10.90 4.11 14.09
N ALA A 302 11.46 3.41 15.10
CA ALA A 302 12.24 2.19 14.90
C ALA A 302 11.44 1.02 14.28
N ASN A 303 10.10 1.11 14.23
CA ASN A 303 9.24 0.09 13.63
C ASN A 303 8.62 0.51 12.28
N LEU A 304 8.93 1.72 11.80
CA LEU A 304 8.40 2.29 10.57
C LEU A 304 9.51 2.57 9.55
N THR A 305 9.12 2.92 8.35
CA THR A 305 9.98 3.59 7.35
C THR A 305 9.84 5.08 7.58
N TYR A 306 10.58 5.61 8.57
CA TYR A 306 10.35 6.95 9.09
C TYR A 306 11.57 7.87 8.93
N GLY A 307 11.26 9.12 8.55
CA GLY A 307 12.24 10.18 8.36
C GLY A 307 12.79 10.26 6.94
N ALA A 308 13.15 11.49 6.53
CA ALA A 308 13.62 11.79 5.18
C ALA A 308 14.83 10.93 4.78
N GLU A 309 15.81 10.82 5.68
CA GLU A 309 17.04 10.03 5.44
C GLU A 309 16.72 8.56 5.16
N THR A 310 15.81 7.95 5.93
CA THR A 310 15.39 6.54 5.72
C THR A 310 14.72 6.36 4.37
N VAL A 311 13.84 7.29 3.99
CA VAL A 311 13.12 7.23 2.70
C VAL A 311 14.09 7.42 1.53
N GLU A 312 15.03 8.35 1.62
CA GLU A 312 16.04 8.64 0.59
C GLU A 312 17.05 7.50 0.40
N GLN A 313 17.29 6.71 1.42
CA GLN A 313 18.21 5.56 1.36
C GLN A 313 17.60 4.29 0.77
N LEU A 314 16.28 4.26 0.52
CA LEU A 314 15.65 3.12 -0.13
C LEU A 314 16.11 3.00 -1.58
N ASP A 315 16.58 1.81 -1.95
CA ASP A 315 16.90 1.49 -3.34
C ASP A 315 15.61 1.06 -4.07
N LEU A 316 14.88 2.05 -4.56
CA LEU A 316 13.59 1.84 -5.19
C LEU A 316 13.75 1.47 -6.66
N LEU A 317 13.15 0.37 -7.06
CA LEU A 317 13.04 0.03 -8.48
C LEU A 317 12.09 1.02 -9.17
N ASP A 318 12.56 1.59 -10.28
CA ASP A 318 11.77 2.58 -11.03
C ASP A 318 10.40 2.03 -11.46
N PRO A 319 9.29 2.73 -11.16
CA PRO A 319 7.93 2.27 -11.46
C PRO A 319 7.69 1.98 -12.95
N ALA A 320 8.29 2.77 -13.86
CA ALA A 320 8.15 2.54 -15.30
C ALA A 320 8.89 1.26 -15.71
N THR A 321 10.07 1.01 -15.12
CA THR A 321 10.82 -0.23 -15.33
C THR A 321 10.01 -1.45 -14.87
N ILE A 322 9.36 -1.38 -13.70
CA ILE A 322 8.50 -2.47 -13.23
C ILE A 322 7.39 -2.74 -14.25
N LEU A 323 6.73 -1.70 -14.71
CA LEU A 323 5.64 -1.81 -15.65
C LEU A 323 6.07 -2.41 -17.01
N ASP A 324 7.17 -1.89 -17.56
CA ASP A 324 7.65 -2.24 -18.89
C ASP A 324 8.31 -3.64 -18.94
N LYS A 325 8.80 -4.15 -17.81
CA LYS A 325 9.51 -5.44 -17.72
C LYS A 325 8.66 -6.58 -17.13
N ARG A 326 7.51 -6.29 -16.56
CA ARG A 326 6.66 -7.24 -15.82
C ARG A 326 6.39 -8.53 -16.59
N GLU A 327 6.02 -8.44 -17.86
CA GLU A 327 5.73 -9.61 -18.70
C GLU A 327 6.99 -10.48 -18.92
N SER A 328 8.13 -9.85 -19.21
CA SER A 328 9.39 -10.54 -19.40
C SER A 328 9.87 -11.24 -18.12
N TRP A 329 9.71 -10.61 -16.95
CA TRP A 329 10.04 -11.23 -15.67
C TRP A 329 9.13 -12.43 -15.38
N LEU A 330 7.83 -12.30 -15.65
CA LEU A 330 6.86 -13.39 -15.46
C LEU A 330 7.19 -14.60 -16.37
N GLU A 331 7.55 -14.36 -17.64
CA GLU A 331 7.97 -15.41 -18.56
C GLU A 331 9.22 -16.14 -18.06
N GLN A 332 10.25 -15.39 -17.63
CA GLN A 332 11.47 -15.95 -17.06
C GLN A 332 11.16 -16.74 -15.79
N TRP A 333 10.35 -16.19 -14.88
CA TRP A 333 9.94 -16.82 -13.63
C TRP A 333 9.26 -18.17 -13.88
N ASN A 334 8.25 -18.20 -14.72
CA ASN A 334 7.53 -19.42 -15.06
C ASN A 334 8.43 -20.48 -15.71
N THR A 335 9.44 -20.05 -16.46
CA THR A 335 10.35 -20.96 -17.17
C THR A 335 11.47 -21.47 -16.28
N LYS A 336 11.98 -20.66 -15.37
CA LYS A 336 13.19 -20.94 -14.58
C LYS A 336 12.87 -21.41 -13.16
N VAL A 337 11.83 -20.86 -12.53
CA VAL A 337 11.51 -21.06 -11.10
C VAL A 337 10.34 -22.02 -10.91
N MET A 338 9.24 -21.84 -11.65
CA MET A 338 8.00 -22.61 -11.48
C MET A 338 7.92 -23.87 -12.37
N LYS A 339 9.04 -24.49 -12.67
CA LYS A 339 9.17 -25.67 -13.59
C LYS A 339 8.24 -26.82 -13.23
#